data_c76f5d1b850ad7a574973f9af288ea17
#
_entry.id   c76f5d1b850ad7a574973f9af288ea17
#
_cell.length_a   1.000
_cell.length_b   1.000
_cell.length_c   1.000
_cell.angle_alpha   90.00
_cell.angle_beta   90.00
_cell.angle_gamma   90.00
#
_symmetry.space_group_name_H-M   'P 1'
#
loop_
_entity.id
_entity.type
_entity.pdbx_description
1 polymer ?
#
loop_
_entity_poly.entity_id
_entity_poly.type
_entity_poly.pdbx_seq_one_letter_code
_entity_poly.pdbx_strand_id
1 'polypeptide(L)'
;LALAIALCAFQLTTCTGMWLLDPLIVRATHVGLVLSMLFLWRSSNRALRKNPRPEPAWSFLFDILMIAMSAGAATYIITNFSYIQDRMPHIDELTAWDLFWGAGLIIAILEATRRVAGLALVIVSGIALLYAFFGHLLPGNMGHLYLAPNQIIESLYLLNDGIWGSSIGASATIIYVFILFGALLEKTNMASVFLELACLVT
;
A
#
# COMPACT_ATOMS: atom_id res chain seq x y z
N LEU A 1 12.29 -12.84 -5.79
CA LEU A 1 12.81 -12.33 -7.06
C LEU A 1 11.67 -12.12 -8.08
N ALA A 2 10.83 -13.12 -8.34
CA ALA A 2 9.76 -13.03 -9.36
C ALA A 2 8.80 -11.84 -9.13
N LEU A 3 8.32 -11.62 -7.89
CA LEU A 3 7.46 -10.48 -7.57
C LEU A 3 8.15 -9.13 -7.75
N ALA A 4 9.45 -9.03 -7.44
CA ALA A 4 10.21 -7.80 -7.65
C ALA A 4 10.35 -7.49 -9.15
N ILE A 5 10.61 -8.51 -9.97
CA ILE A 5 10.68 -8.37 -11.43
C ILE A 5 9.31 -7.99 -11.98
N ALA A 6 8.23 -8.61 -11.51
CA ALA A 6 6.87 -8.28 -11.92
C ALA A 6 6.51 -6.83 -11.57
N LEU A 7 6.86 -6.37 -10.36
CA LEU A 7 6.67 -4.98 -9.95
C LEU A 7 7.47 -4.01 -10.85
N CYS A 8 8.75 -4.32 -11.13
CA CYS A 8 9.58 -3.50 -12.00
C CYS A 8 9.02 -3.43 -13.43
N ALA A 9 8.64 -4.55 -14.00
CA ALA A 9 8.07 -4.59 -15.35
C ALA A 9 6.76 -3.82 -15.43
N PHE A 10 5.87 -4.02 -14.46
CA PHE A 10 4.59 -3.32 -14.39
C PHE A 10 4.78 -1.80 -14.26
N GLN A 11 5.64 -1.35 -13.34
CA GLN A 11 5.89 0.07 -13.13
C GLN A 11 6.56 0.75 -14.33
N LEU A 12 7.52 0.08 -14.97
CA LEU A 12 8.14 0.62 -16.18
C LEU A 12 7.15 0.76 -17.32
N THR A 13 6.28 -0.23 -17.55
CA THR A 13 5.29 -0.15 -18.63
C THR A 13 4.23 0.92 -18.37
N THR A 14 3.84 1.14 -17.12
CA THR A 14 2.89 2.21 -16.77
C THR A 14 3.54 3.59 -16.82
N CYS A 15 4.77 3.76 -16.32
CA CYS A 15 5.47 5.05 -16.32
C CYS A 15 5.90 5.50 -17.74
N THR A 16 6.19 4.56 -18.65
CA THR A 16 6.50 4.88 -20.05
C THR A 16 5.26 5.20 -20.90
N GLY A 17 4.05 5.08 -20.33
CA GLY A 17 2.81 5.33 -21.05
C GLY A 17 2.44 4.24 -22.08
N MET A 18 3.15 3.10 -22.06
CA MET A 18 2.82 1.96 -22.93
C MET A 18 1.46 1.35 -22.59
N TRP A 19 1.10 1.39 -21.31
CA TRP A 19 -0.21 0.99 -20.81
C TRP A 19 -0.89 2.16 -20.14
N LEU A 20 -1.92 2.69 -20.79
CA LEU A 20 -2.78 3.73 -20.23
C LEU A 20 -3.83 3.07 -19.31
N LEU A 21 -3.40 2.74 -18.10
CA LEU A 21 -4.27 2.19 -17.08
C LEU A 21 -4.84 3.31 -16.19
N ASP A 22 -6.04 3.09 -15.67
CA ASP A 22 -6.62 4.00 -14.69
C ASP A 22 -5.72 4.11 -13.45
N PRO A 23 -5.56 5.30 -12.87
CA PRO A 23 -4.74 5.50 -11.66
C PRO A 23 -5.10 4.59 -10.49
N LEU A 24 -6.38 4.24 -10.32
CA LEU A 24 -6.83 3.32 -9.27
C LEU A 24 -6.24 1.92 -9.47
N ILE A 25 -6.26 1.40 -10.71
CA ILE A 25 -5.70 0.09 -11.05
C ILE A 25 -4.18 0.07 -10.80
N VAL A 26 -3.49 1.13 -11.22
CA VAL A 26 -2.04 1.25 -11.02
C VAL A 26 -1.69 1.25 -9.54
N ARG A 27 -2.39 2.04 -8.73
CA ARG A 27 -2.17 2.16 -7.30
C ARG A 27 -2.51 0.87 -6.56
N ALA A 28 -3.64 0.23 -6.90
CA ALA A 28 -4.05 -1.05 -6.31
C ALA A 28 -3.03 -2.16 -6.61
N THR A 29 -2.58 -2.27 -7.86
CA THR A 29 -1.56 -3.25 -8.26
C THR A 29 -0.24 -3.00 -7.53
N HIS A 30 0.19 -1.74 -7.46
CA HIS A 30 1.41 -1.35 -6.74
C HIS A 30 1.37 -1.77 -5.27
N VAL A 31 0.32 -1.37 -4.55
CA VAL A 31 0.15 -1.69 -3.12
C VAL A 31 0.06 -3.19 -2.89
N GLY A 32 -0.74 -3.90 -3.70
CA GLY A 32 -0.87 -5.35 -3.60
C GLY A 32 0.46 -6.08 -3.76
N LEU A 33 1.26 -5.70 -4.75
CA LEU A 33 2.59 -6.29 -4.98
C LEU A 33 3.60 -5.92 -3.87
N VAL A 34 3.64 -4.64 -3.46
CA VAL A 34 4.56 -4.17 -2.42
C VAL A 34 4.27 -4.81 -1.07
N LEU A 35 3.00 -4.87 -0.64
CA LEU A 35 2.63 -5.51 0.62
C LEU A 35 2.92 -7.01 0.58
N SER A 36 2.56 -7.69 -0.52
CA SER A 36 2.86 -9.12 -0.69
C SER A 36 4.36 -9.39 -0.61
N MET A 37 5.17 -8.57 -1.27
CA MET A 37 6.63 -8.68 -1.25
C MET A 37 7.19 -8.43 0.16
N LEU A 38 6.66 -7.44 0.89
CA LEU A 38 7.08 -7.13 2.25
C LEU A 38 6.85 -8.30 3.21
N PHE A 39 5.65 -8.89 3.18
CA PHE A 39 5.33 -10.02 4.04
C PHE A 39 6.13 -11.27 3.68
N LEU A 40 6.33 -11.55 2.38
CA LEU A 40 7.18 -12.65 1.92
C LEU A 40 8.64 -12.48 2.30
N TRP A 41 9.20 -11.27 2.11
CA TRP A 41 10.60 -11.00 2.45
C TRP A 41 10.86 -11.20 3.96
N ARG A 42 9.94 -10.76 4.79
CA ARG A 42 10.06 -10.91 6.24
C ARG A 42 9.92 -12.37 6.68
N SER A 43 9.00 -13.10 6.09
CA SER A 43 8.85 -14.56 6.32
C SER A 43 10.11 -15.31 5.90
N SER A 44 10.66 -15.02 4.72
CA SER A 44 11.90 -15.62 4.21
C SER A 44 13.10 -15.29 5.08
N ASN A 45 13.28 -14.04 5.49
CA ASN A 45 14.40 -13.63 6.35
C ASN A 45 14.35 -14.26 7.75
N ARG A 46 13.17 -14.58 8.27
CA ARG A 46 13.04 -15.36 9.51
C ARG A 46 13.57 -16.78 9.34
N ALA A 47 13.26 -17.43 8.22
CA ALA A 47 13.71 -18.79 7.91
C ALA A 47 15.23 -18.88 7.67
N LEU A 48 15.84 -17.83 7.14
CA LEU A 48 17.27 -17.76 6.82
C LEU A 48 18.17 -17.26 7.97
N ARG A 49 17.60 -16.93 9.12
CA ARG A 49 18.35 -16.41 10.26
C ARG A 49 19.25 -17.52 10.85
N LYS A 50 20.53 -17.21 11.08
CA LYS A 50 21.56 -18.13 11.57
C LYS A 50 21.24 -18.79 12.94
N ASN A 51 20.35 -18.16 13.73
CA ASN A 51 19.74 -18.70 14.95
C ASN A 51 18.22 -18.39 14.89
N PRO A 52 17.42 -19.24 14.28
CA PRO A 52 15.97 -19.06 14.26
C PRO A 52 15.46 -19.25 15.70
N ARG A 53 14.92 -18.19 16.30
CA ARG A 53 14.08 -18.37 17.49
C ARG A 53 12.89 -19.23 17.05
N PRO A 54 12.49 -20.24 17.84
CA PRO A 54 11.30 -21.02 17.55
C PRO A 54 10.09 -20.07 17.56
N GLU A 55 9.74 -19.59 16.37
CA GLU A 55 8.52 -18.79 16.19
C GLU A 55 7.34 -19.76 16.09
N PRO A 56 6.23 -19.49 16.77
CA PRO A 56 5.06 -20.34 16.69
C PRO A 56 4.54 -20.40 15.25
N ALA A 57 4.08 -21.58 14.81
CA ALA A 57 3.59 -21.82 13.46
C ALA A 57 2.49 -20.83 13.01
N TRP A 58 1.73 -20.27 13.96
CA TRP A 58 0.72 -19.26 13.68
C TRP A 58 1.28 -17.96 13.09
N SER A 59 2.56 -17.60 13.35
CA SER A 59 3.16 -16.40 12.77
C SER A 59 3.35 -16.51 11.27
N PHE A 60 3.64 -17.73 10.77
CA PHE A 60 3.72 -18.00 9.34
C PHE A 60 2.33 -17.97 8.68
N LEU A 61 1.34 -18.58 9.33
CA LEU A 61 -0.05 -18.52 8.86
C LEU A 61 -0.57 -17.08 8.81
N PHE A 62 -0.20 -16.27 9.78
CA PHE A 62 -0.55 -14.85 9.81
C PHE A 62 0.07 -14.08 8.64
N ASP A 63 1.35 -14.33 8.30
CA ASP A 63 2.00 -13.71 7.15
C ASP A 63 1.33 -14.11 5.82
N ILE A 64 0.97 -15.40 5.67
CA ILE A 64 0.22 -15.88 4.50
C ILE A 64 -1.16 -15.20 4.42
N LEU A 65 -1.86 -15.09 5.54
CA LEU A 65 -3.15 -14.40 5.60
C LEU A 65 -3.02 -12.93 5.15
N MET A 66 -1.99 -12.21 5.62
CA MET A 66 -1.75 -10.82 5.23
C MET A 66 -1.43 -10.68 3.74
N ILE A 67 -0.67 -11.63 3.17
CA ILE A 67 -0.43 -11.70 1.71
C ILE A 67 -1.75 -11.92 0.97
N ALA A 68 -2.55 -12.89 1.40
CA ALA A 68 -3.82 -13.20 0.77
C ALA A 68 -4.79 -12.00 0.83
N MET A 69 -4.85 -11.30 1.97
CA MET A 69 -5.68 -10.11 2.13
C MET A 69 -5.21 -8.95 1.24
N SER A 70 -3.91 -8.68 1.19
CA SER A 70 -3.39 -7.58 0.36
C SER A 70 -3.51 -7.84 -1.14
N ALA A 71 -3.15 -9.05 -1.59
CA ALA A 71 -3.29 -9.44 -2.98
C ALA A 71 -4.76 -9.57 -3.40
N GLY A 72 -5.60 -10.15 -2.55
CA GLY A 72 -7.03 -10.30 -2.78
C GLY A 72 -7.75 -8.96 -2.88
N ALA A 73 -7.47 -8.02 -1.97
CA ALA A 73 -8.04 -6.68 -2.00
C ALA A 73 -7.65 -5.91 -3.29
N ALA A 74 -6.38 -6.00 -3.72
CA ALA A 74 -5.94 -5.39 -4.97
C ALA A 74 -6.61 -6.04 -6.18
N THR A 75 -6.69 -7.37 -6.23
CA THR A 75 -7.36 -8.11 -7.29
C THR A 75 -8.86 -7.79 -7.34
N TYR A 76 -9.51 -7.65 -6.20
CA TYR A 76 -10.92 -7.28 -6.10
C TYR A 76 -11.19 -5.92 -6.77
N ILE A 77 -10.37 -4.90 -6.51
CA ILE A 77 -10.50 -3.60 -7.17
C ILE A 77 -10.34 -3.71 -8.68
N ILE A 78 -9.35 -4.48 -9.15
CA ILE A 78 -9.08 -4.63 -10.58
C ILE A 78 -10.24 -5.35 -11.29
N THR A 79 -10.77 -6.42 -10.69
CA THR A 79 -11.85 -7.21 -11.29
C THR A 79 -13.21 -6.53 -11.26
N ASN A 80 -13.47 -5.69 -10.24
CA ASN A 80 -14.73 -4.97 -10.07
C ASN A 80 -14.61 -3.48 -10.41
N PHE A 81 -13.64 -3.11 -11.23
CA PHE A 81 -13.33 -1.72 -11.55
C PHE A 81 -14.51 -0.95 -12.11
N SER A 82 -15.25 -1.52 -13.06
CA SER A 82 -16.46 -0.89 -13.64
C SER A 82 -17.54 -0.66 -12.58
N TYR A 83 -17.79 -1.66 -11.73
CA TYR A 83 -18.71 -1.53 -10.61
C TYR A 83 -18.33 -0.38 -9.68
N ILE A 84 -17.03 -0.25 -9.36
CA ILE A 84 -16.53 0.81 -8.46
C ILE A 84 -16.66 2.20 -9.10
N GLN A 85 -16.44 2.32 -10.40
CA GLN A 85 -16.57 3.60 -11.11
C GLN A 85 -18.01 4.05 -11.31
N ASP A 86 -18.93 3.11 -11.53
CA ASP A 86 -20.34 3.42 -11.79
C ASP A 86 -21.12 3.72 -10.50
N ARG A 87 -20.56 3.44 -9.33
CA ARG A 87 -21.20 3.69 -8.02
C ARG A 87 -21.26 5.18 -7.67
N MET A 88 -22.34 5.55 -7.01
CA MET A 88 -22.48 6.84 -6.33
C MET A 88 -21.95 6.71 -4.88
N PRO A 89 -20.81 7.37 -4.56
CA PRO A 89 -20.22 7.32 -3.21
C PRO A 89 -21.25 7.75 -2.15
N HIS A 90 -21.27 7.03 -1.03
CA HIS A 90 -22.13 7.27 0.14
C HIS A 90 -23.64 7.14 -0.08
N ILE A 91 -24.09 6.78 -1.31
CA ILE A 91 -25.49 6.59 -1.66
C ILE A 91 -25.79 5.11 -1.89
N ASP A 92 -24.95 4.45 -2.69
CA ASP A 92 -25.16 3.04 -3.01
C ASP A 92 -24.69 2.15 -1.86
N GLU A 93 -25.46 1.11 -1.55
CA GLU A 93 -25.11 0.16 -0.51
C GLU A 93 -23.85 -0.64 -0.85
N LEU A 94 -23.01 -0.84 0.14
CA LEU A 94 -21.79 -1.64 0.03
C LEU A 94 -22.13 -3.13 0.05
N THR A 95 -21.47 -3.87 -0.82
CA THR A 95 -21.51 -5.33 -0.77
C THR A 95 -20.68 -5.83 0.43
N ALA A 96 -21.07 -6.99 1.00
CA ALA A 96 -20.30 -7.61 2.07
C ALA A 96 -18.82 -7.87 1.68
N TRP A 97 -18.55 -8.10 0.40
CA TRP A 97 -17.21 -8.27 -0.13
C TRP A 97 -16.38 -6.97 -0.11
N ASP A 98 -17.00 -5.82 -0.35
CA ASP A 98 -16.35 -4.50 -0.26
C ASP A 98 -15.85 -4.26 1.16
N LEU A 99 -16.71 -4.54 2.15
CA LEU A 99 -16.38 -4.42 3.57
C LEU A 99 -15.28 -5.39 3.99
N PHE A 100 -15.38 -6.64 3.55
CA PHE A 100 -14.40 -7.67 3.88
C PHE A 100 -13.00 -7.33 3.36
N TRP A 101 -12.88 -7.02 2.05
CA TRP A 101 -11.59 -6.68 1.45
C TRP A 101 -11.06 -5.34 1.94
N GLY A 102 -11.93 -4.35 2.14
CA GLY A 102 -11.55 -3.04 2.66
C GLY A 102 -11.00 -3.13 4.08
N ALA A 103 -11.72 -3.77 4.99
CA ALA A 103 -11.25 -3.97 6.37
C ALA A 103 -9.94 -4.79 6.41
N GLY A 104 -9.86 -5.84 5.61
CA GLY A 104 -8.67 -6.68 5.51
C GLY A 104 -7.44 -5.92 5.01
N LEU A 105 -7.60 -5.05 4.01
CA LEU A 105 -6.51 -4.23 3.51
C LEU A 105 -6.05 -3.19 4.55
N ILE A 106 -6.99 -2.54 5.25
CA ILE A 106 -6.66 -1.60 6.33
C ILE A 106 -5.81 -2.29 7.40
N ILE A 107 -6.21 -3.50 7.84
CA ILE A 107 -5.45 -4.28 8.81
C ILE A 107 -4.07 -4.66 8.26
N ALA A 108 -3.99 -5.08 7.00
CA ALA A 108 -2.72 -5.43 6.36
C ALA A 108 -1.77 -4.24 6.28
N ILE A 109 -2.25 -3.04 5.95
CA ILE A 109 -1.47 -1.81 5.91
C ILE A 109 -0.98 -1.43 7.32
N LEU A 110 -1.84 -1.47 8.34
CA LEU A 110 -1.44 -1.18 9.72
C LEU A 110 -0.36 -2.15 10.22
N GLU A 111 -0.51 -3.43 9.92
CA GLU A 111 0.49 -4.44 10.27
C GLU A 111 1.80 -4.25 9.49
N ALA A 112 1.73 -3.90 8.20
CA ALA A 112 2.91 -3.56 7.40
C ALA A 112 3.62 -2.32 7.97
N THR A 113 2.87 -1.28 8.31
CA THR A 113 3.38 -0.06 8.95
C THR A 113 4.05 -0.37 10.28
N ARG A 114 3.44 -1.21 11.11
CA ARG A 114 4.03 -1.67 12.37
C ARG A 114 5.38 -2.33 12.16
N ARG A 115 5.51 -3.12 11.12
CA ARG A 115 6.73 -3.88 10.83
C ARG A 115 7.86 -3.04 10.24
N VAL A 116 7.53 -2.02 9.48
CA VAL A 116 8.52 -1.19 8.75
C VAL A 116 8.85 0.08 9.52
N ALA A 117 7.83 0.82 9.92
CA ALA A 117 7.96 2.15 10.53
C ALA A 117 7.86 2.13 12.07
N GLY A 118 7.44 0.98 12.64
CA GLY A 118 7.30 0.83 14.09
C GLY A 118 5.93 1.24 14.62
N LEU A 119 5.78 1.16 15.95
CA LEU A 119 4.49 1.38 16.63
C LEU A 119 4.01 2.83 16.60
N ALA A 120 4.91 3.80 16.54
CA ALA A 120 4.53 5.22 16.62
C ALA A 120 3.55 5.62 15.50
N LEU A 121 3.83 5.25 14.25
CA LEU A 121 2.94 5.53 13.13
C LEU A 121 1.62 4.76 13.20
N VAL A 122 1.64 3.55 13.71
CA VAL A 122 0.41 2.75 13.92
C VAL A 122 -0.48 3.40 14.97
N ILE A 123 0.09 3.92 16.05
CA ILE A 123 -0.67 4.63 17.08
C ILE A 123 -1.32 5.89 16.49
N VAL A 124 -0.57 6.69 15.75
CA VAL A 124 -1.11 7.90 15.09
C VAL A 124 -2.24 7.54 14.11
N SER A 125 -2.02 6.55 13.26
CA SER A 125 -3.06 6.07 12.32
C SER A 125 -4.27 5.48 13.05
N GLY A 126 -4.02 4.76 14.14
CA GLY A 126 -5.07 4.20 15.00
C GLY A 126 -5.92 5.29 15.67
N ILE A 127 -5.29 6.35 16.18
CA ILE A 127 -6.00 7.51 16.75
C ILE A 127 -6.84 8.20 15.67
N ALA A 128 -6.31 8.37 14.46
CA ALA A 128 -7.06 8.95 13.35
C ALA A 128 -8.28 8.10 12.96
N LEU A 129 -8.13 6.77 12.92
CA LEU A 129 -9.23 5.85 12.69
C LEU A 129 -10.26 5.90 13.83
N LEU A 130 -9.83 5.90 15.08
CA LEU A 130 -10.72 6.05 16.23
C LEU A 130 -11.47 7.37 16.17
N TYR A 131 -10.81 8.46 15.77
CA TYR A 131 -11.48 9.72 15.56
C TYR A 131 -12.53 9.65 14.45
N ALA A 132 -12.25 8.99 13.34
CA ALA A 132 -13.21 8.79 12.26
C ALA A 132 -14.47 8.02 12.72
N PHE A 133 -14.32 7.02 13.61
CA PHE A 133 -15.44 6.25 14.15
C PHE A 133 -16.21 6.97 15.26
N PHE A 134 -15.50 7.65 16.16
CA PHE A 134 -16.07 8.17 17.41
C PHE A 134 -16.03 9.70 17.53
N GLY A 135 -15.50 10.42 16.55
CA GLY A 135 -15.36 11.88 16.60
C GLY A 135 -16.70 12.62 16.68
N HIS A 136 -17.81 12.01 16.24
CA HIS A 136 -19.15 12.56 16.40
C HIS A 136 -19.60 12.68 17.87
N LEU A 137 -18.94 11.98 18.80
CA LEU A 137 -19.21 12.05 20.24
C LEU A 137 -18.47 13.22 20.92
N LEU A 138 -17.53 13.87 20.23
CA LEU A 138 -16.74 14.95 20.81
C LEU A 138 -17.56 16.25 20.87
N PRO A 139 -17.50 16.99 21.99
CA PRO A 139 -18.22 18.25 22.14
C PRO A 139 -17.56 19.40 21.38
N GLY A 140 -18.37 20.33 20.91
CA GLY A 140 -17.92 21.58 20.29
C GLY A 140 -17.39 21.41 18.85
N ASN A 141 -16.46 22.26 18.45
CA ASN A 141 -15.93 22.33 17.09
C ASN A 141 -15.02 21.14 16.70
N MET A 142 -14.72 20.23 17.63
CA MET A 142 -13.93 19.02 17.36
C MET A 142 -14.79 17.83 16.94
N GLY A 143 -16.11 17.94 17.07
CA GLY A 143 -17.05 16.92 16.61
C GLY A 143 -17.28 17.00 15.10
N HIS A 144 -17.43 15.86 14.45
CA HIS A 144 -17.88 15.78 13.05
C HIS A 144 -19.24 15.09 12.97
N LEU A 145 -19.88 15.17 11.79
CA LEU A 145 -21.13 14.45 11.53
C LEU A 145 -20.91 12.95 11.68
N TYR A 146 -21.92 12.24 12.18
CA TYR A 146 -21.85 10.78 12.27
C TYR A 146 -21.62 10.13 10.91
N LEU A 147 -20.57 9.35 10.82
CA LEU A 147 -20.25 8.52 9.68
C LEU A 147 -20.49 7.04 10.06
N ALA A 148 -21.29 6.35 9.28
CA ALA A 148 -21.48 4.92 9.50
C ALA A 148 -20.16 4.16 9.22
N PRO A 149 -19.88 3.05 9.93
CA PRO A 149 -18.63 2.28 9.72
C PRO A 149 -18.39 1.84 8.27
N ASN A 150 -19.44 1.52 7.55
CA ASN A 150 -19.37 1.19 6.12
C ASN A 150 -18.90 2.39 5.27
N GLN A 151 -19.38 3.61 5.55
CA GLN A 151 -18.94 4.82 4.86
C GLN A 151 -17.47 5.14 5.10
N ILE A 152 -16.95 4.85 6.31
CA ILE A 152 -15.53 5.02 6.62
C ILE A 152 -14.68 4.03 5.79
N ILE A 153 -15.09 2.76 5.72
CA ILE A 153 -14.40 1.75 4.91
C ILE A 153 -14.49 2.11 3.43
N GLU A 154 -15.63 2.57 2.96
CA GLU A 154 -15.82 3.05 1.58
C GLU A 154 -14.86 4.17 1.24
N SER A 155 -14.80 5.20 2.08
CA SER A 155 -13.90 6.34 1.90
C SER A 155 -12.42 5.96 1.87
N LEU A 156 -12.03 4.95 2.66
CA LEU A 156 -10.65 4.50 2.72
C LEU A 156 -10.28 3.55 1.58
N TYR A 157 -11.21 2.64 1.17
CA TYR A 157 -10.88 1.54 0.29
C TYR A 157 -11.39 1.70 -1.15
N LEU A 158 -12.57 2.27 -1.37
CA LEU A 158 -13.16 2.36 -2.71
C LEU A 158 -12.93 3.72 -3.38
N LEU A 159 -12.67 4.77 -2.60
CA LEU A 159 -12.45 6.10 -3.14
C LEU A 159 -10.97 6.40 -3.41
N ASN A 160 -10.73 7.27 -4.39
CA ASN A 160 -9.37 7.69 -4.76
C ASN A 160 -8.69 8.61 -3.73
N ASP A 161 -9.40 9.09 -2.72
CA ASP A 161 -8.90 10.02 -1.70
C ASP A 161 -8.42 9.32 -0.42
N GLY A 162 -8.77 8.04 -0.23
CA GLY A 162 -8.36 7.23 0.91
C GLY A 162 -6.96 6.61 0.74
N ILE A 163 -6.88 5.30 0.88
CA ILE A 163 -5.64 4.53 0.70
C ILE A 163 -5.02 4.80 -0.67
N TRP A 164 -5.85 4.89 -1.71
CA TRP A 164 -5.43 5.14 -3.08
C TRP A 164 -5.13 6.61 -3.40
N GLY A 165 -4.96 7.45 -2.40
CA GLY A 165 -4.74 8.89 -2.54
C GLY A 165 -3.40 9.25 -3.20
N SER A 166 -3.11 10.55 -3.18
CA SER A 166 -1.92 11.14 -3.81
C SER A 166 -0.60 10.55 -3.33
N SER A 167 -0.52 10.14 -2.05
CA SER A 167 0.69 9.55 -1.47
C SER A 167 1.06 8.21 -2.13
N ILE A 168 0.08 7.32 -2.30
CA ILE A 168 0.29 6.06 -3.02
C ILE A 168 0.50 6.32 -4.50
N GLY A 169 -0.20 7.31 -5.08
CA GLY A 169 0.02 7.75 -6.45
C GLY A 169 1.46 8.17 -6.70
N ALA A 170 2.02 9.03 -5.86
CA ALA A 170 3.41 9.45 -5.95
C ALA A 170 4.39 8.26 -5.76
N SER A 171 4.09 7.36 -4.82
CA SER A 171 4.89 6.15 -4.60
C SER A 171 4.91 5.23 -5.82
N ALA A 172 3.75 5.03 -6.44
CA ALA A 172 3.59 4.15 -7.60
C ALA A 172 4.19 4.71 -8.89
N THR A 173 4.44 6.00 -8.98
CA THR A 173 4.95 6.64 -10.20
C THR A 173 6.33 7.27 -9.97
N ILE A 174 6.35 8.44 -9.37
CA ILE A 174 7.54 9.28 -9.28
C ILE A 174 8.61 8.64 -8.39
N ILE A 175 8.28 8.27 -7.16
CA ILE A 175 9.24 7.75 -6.18
C ILE A 175 9.84 6.43 -6.68
N TYR A 176 9.02 5.57 -7.25
CA TYR A 176 9.50 4.29 -7.79
C TYR A 176 10.54 4.48 -8.90
N VAL A 177 10.27 5.39 -9.85
CA VAL A 177 11.21 5.69 -10.95
C VAL A 177 12.51 6.26 -10.41
N PHE A 178 12.46 7.15 -9.41
CA PHE A 178 13.68 7.68 -8.78
C PHE A 178 14.50 6.60 -8.07
N ILE A 179 13.86 5.69 -7.35
CA ILE A 179 14.57 4.56 -6.71
C ILE A 179 15.21 3.66 -7.76
N LEU A 180 14.49 3.34 -8.83
CA LEU A 180 15.03 2.54 -9.92
C LEU A 180 16.22 3.22 -10.59
N PHE A 181 16.10 4.51 -10.89
CA PHE A 181 17.18 5.31 -11.48
C PHE A 181 18.40 5.38 -10.55
N GLY A 182 18.20 5.62 -9.25
CA GLY A 182 19.26 5.60 -8.26
C GLY A 182 19.99 4.25 -8.20
N ALA A 183 19.26 3.16 -8.22
CA ALA A 183 19.83 1.81 -8.25
C ALA A 183 20.62 1.53 -9.54
N LEU A 184 20.18 2.05 -10.68
CA LEU A 184 20.92 1.97 -11.95
C LEU A 184 22.22 2.78 -11.89
N LEU A 185 22.18 4.00 -11.38
CA LEU A 185 23.37 4.85 -11.21
C LEU A 185 24.42 4.19 -10.29
N GLU A 186 23.97 3.58 -9.20
CA GLU A 186 24.83 2.85 -8.28
C GLU A 186 25.50 1.63 -8.96
N LYS A 187 24.74 0.84 -9.70
CA LYS A 187 25.23 -0.39 -10.36
C LYS A 187 26.13 -0.10 -11.56
N THR A 188 25.95 1.03 -12.22
CA THR A 188 26.77 1.43 -13.38
C THR A 188 28.00 2.26 -12.98
N ASN A 189 28.25 2.50 -11.68
CA ASN A 189 29.27 3.42 -11.17
C ASN A 189 29.16 4.86 -11.72
N MET A 190 28.06 5.22 -12.34
CA MET A 190 27.87 6.58 -12.87
C MET A 190 27.83 7.64 -11.77
N ALA A 191 27.48 7.27 -10.55
CA ALA A 191 27.52 8.18 -9.41
C ALA A 191 28.94 8.72 -9.14
N SER A 192 29.98 7.89 -9.29
CA SER A 192 31.38 8.31 -9.15
C SER A 192 31.82 9.24 -10.30
N VAL A 193 31.40 8.94 -11.52
CA VAL A 193 31.68 9.79 -12.69
C VAL A 193 31.06 11.18 -12.55
N PHE A 194 29.80 11.26 -12.04
CA PHE A 194 29.17 12.56 -11.77
C PHE A 194 29.89 13.35 -10.67
N LEU A 195 30.37 12.67 -9.63
CA LEU A 195 31.16 13.31 -8.56
C LEU A 195 32.51 13.82 -9.09
N GLU A 196 33.22 13.02 -9.88
CA GLU A 196 34.48 13.43 -10.51
C GLU A 196 34.27 14.63 -11.43
N LEU A 197 33.21 14.62 -12.22
CA LEU A 197 32.87 15.72 -13.13
C LEU A 197 32.51 17.00 -12.36
N ALA A 198 31.77 16.88 -11.25
CA ALA A 198 31.47 18.01 -10.37
C ALA A 198 32.74 18.59 -9.71
N CYS A 199 33.71 17.75 -9.30
CA CYS A 199 34.98 18.17 -8.76
C CYS A 199 35.91 18.83 -9.81
N LEU A 200 35.75 18.48 -11.10
CA LEU A 200 36.54 19.10 -12.18
C LEU A 200 36.01 20.49 -12.56
N VAL A 201 34.76 20.80 -12.29
CA VAL A 201 34.11 22.08 -12.62
C VAL A 201 34.20 23.09 -11.47
N THR A 202 34.54 22.62 -10.26
CA THR A 202 34.74 23.47 -9.07
C THR A 202 36.19 23.76 -8.80
#